data_8d4d3af5b174d971e32621967c5812a1
#
_entry.id   8d4d3af5b174d971e32621967c5812a1
#
_cell.length_a   1.000
_cell.length_b   1.000
_cell.length_c   1.000
_cell.angle_alpha   90.00
_cell.angle_beta   90.00
_cell.angle_gamma   90.00
#
_symmetry.space_group_name_H-M   'P 1'
#
loop_
_entity.id
_entity.type
_entity.pdbx_description
1 polymer ?
#
loop_
_entity_poly.entity_id
_entity_poly.type
_entity_poly.pdbx_seq_one_letter_code
_entity_poly.pdbx_strand_id
1 'polypeptide(L)'
;MKAIYLLLFLLIVVSYETENEKIVWKFLRKEGLTEAGAGGLMGNLQAESNMRSVVYENRYKPKFGSDQDYVDMVNNGSYTNFRLDGIGFGLAQWSFESRKQALYEKCKGKIGDIYCQLEFLMIEFKNDFTDLLEMLKTSNDLYECTIKVMTDFERSGDYSESLKNFRYTLAKNIYNEFSSSPIDDDDKRKTYMIQDGDTLSGVAAKFGTTVEELCRINNIEDPNIIYSGQVIYLP
;
A
#
# COMPACT_ATOMS: atom_id res chain seq x y z
N MET A 1 32.53 -2.06 -14.95
CA MET A 1 32.41 -2.20 -13.49
C MET A 1 31.15 -1.52 -12.91
N LYS A 2 30.88 -0.22 -13.13
CA LYS A 2 29.67 0.46 -12.56
C LYS A 2 28.33 -0.19 -12.92
N ALA A 3 28.16 -0.69 -14.15
CA ALA A 3 26.90 -1.32 -14.57
C ALA A 3 26.63 -2.68 -13.87
N ILE A 4 27.68 -3.44 -13.57
CA ILE A 4 27.56 -4.74 -12.87
C ILE A 4 27.17 -4.51 -11.40
N TYR A 5 27.73 -3.49 -10.75
CA TYR A 5 27.36 -3.14 -9.39
C TYR A 5 25.93 -2.63 -9.28
N LEU A 6 25.45 -1.86 -10.28
CA LEU A 6 24.07 -1.38 -10.32
C LEU A 6 23.09 -2.55 -10.53
N LEU A 7 23.42 -3.51 -11.39
CA LEU A 7 22.60 -4.69 -11.64
C LEU A 7 22.55 -5.62 -10.42
N LEU A 8 23.69 -5.84 -9.75
CA LEU A 8 23.77 -6.59 -8.49
C LEU A 8 22.99 -5.90 -7.37
N PHE A 9 23.08 -4.58 -7.25
CA PHE A 9 22.34 -3.81 -6.26
C PHE A 9 20.82 -3.90 -6.50
N LEU A 10 20.38 -3.74 -7.76
CA LEU A 10 18.97 -3.94 -8.15
C LEU A 10 18.47 -5.37 -7.84
N LEU A 11 19.26 -6.39 -8.13
CA LEU A 11 18.91 -7.78 -7.83
C LEU A 11 18.80 -8.04 -6.31
N ILE A 12 19.67 -7.44 -5.52
CA ILE A 12 19.62 -7.55 -4.05
C ILE A 12 18.39 -6.82 -3.50
N VAL A 13 18.06 -5.64 -3.98
CA VAL A 13 16.88 -4.88 -3.54
C VAL A 13 15.59 -5.64 -3.89
N VAL A 14 15.47 -6.14 -5.13
CA VAL A 14 14.30 -6.93 -5.57
C VAL A 14 14.17 -8.21 -4.75
N SER A 15 15.26 -8.90 -4.42
CA SER A 15 15.21 -10.12 -3.60
C SER A 15 14.80 -9.84 -2.15
N TYR A 16 15.18 -8.70 -1.59
CA TYR A 16 14.83 -8.31 -0.23
C TYR A 16 13.36 -7.90 -0.10
N GLU A 17 12.82 -7.18 -1.09
CA GLU A 17 11.40 -6.80 -1.16
C GLU A 17 10.52 -8.05 -1.24
N THR A 18 10.84 -9.00 -2.10
CA THR A 18 10.12 -10.27 -2.24
C THR A 18 10.13 -11.10 -0.94
N GLU A 19 11.20 -11.03 -0.15
CA GLU A 19 11.27 -11.76 1.13
C GLU A 19 10.36 -11.13 2.20
N ASN A 20 10.32 -9.80 2.28
CA ASN A 20 9.39 -9.11 3.17
C ASN A 20 7.92 -9.41 2.83
N GLU A 21 7.57 -9.43 1.55
CA GLU A 21 6.22 -9.80 1.08
C GLU A 21 5.83 -11.21 1.56
N LYS A 22 6.74 -12.19 1.43
CA LYS A 22 6.51 -13.55 1.93
C LYS A 22 6.30 -13.59 3.44
N ILE A 23 7.09 -12.82 4.20
CA ILE A 23 6.96 -12.72 5.65
C ILE A 23 5.58 -12.16 6.01
N VAL A 24 5.19 -11.04 5.40
CA VAL A 24 3.92 -10.37 5.67
C VAL A 24 2.75 -11.28 5.29
N TRP A 25 2.76 -11.87 4.10
CA TRP A 25 1.71 -12.80 3.67
C TRP A 25 1.53 -13.96 4.65
N LYS A 26 2.61 -14.69 4.98
CA LYS A 26 2.56 -15.82 5.91
C LYS A 26 2.05 -15.41 7.28
N PHE A 27 2.49 -14.26 7.78
CA PHE A 27 2.06 -13.72 9.06
C PHE A 27 0.56 -13.43 9.07
N LEU A 28 0.05 -12.69 8.08
CA LEU A 28 -1.37 -12.33 8.00
C LEU A 28 -2.27 -13.56 7.81
N ARG A 29 -1.85 -14.53 7.01
CA ARG A 29 -2.57 -15.80 6.85
C ARG A 29 -2.62 -16.58 8.14
N LYS A 30 -1.54 -16.59 8.93
CA LYS A 30 -1.48 -17.22 10.26
C LYS A 30 -2.40 -16.53 11.29
N GLU A 31 -2.56 -15.20 11.18
CA GLU A 31 -3.53 -14.42 11.99
C GLU A 31 -4.99 -14.64 11.59
N GLY A 32 -5.24 -15.44 10.55
CA GLY A 32 -6.57 -15.87 10.12
C GLY A 32 -7.22 -14.99 9.05
N LEU A 33 -6.49 -14.07 8.42
CA LEU A 33 -7.04 -13.31 7.30
C LEU A 33 -7.28 -14.26 6.10
N THR A 34 -8.33 -14.00 5.32
CA THR A 34 -8.52 -14.67 4.02
C THR A 34 -7.38 -14.30 3.05
N GLU A 35 -7.26 -14.99 1.94
CA GLU A 35 -6.31 -14.60 0.90
C GLU A 35 -6.64 -13.19 0.35
N ALA A 36 -7.93 -12.90 0.17
CA ALA A 36 -8.39 -11.57 -0.22
C ALA A 36 -8.12 -10.52 0.87
N GLY A 37 -8.35 -10.84 2.14
CA GLY A 37 -8.05 -9.96 3.27
C GLY A 37 -6.57 -9.65 3.39
N ALA A 38 -5.71 -10.68 3.29
CA ALA A 38 -4.26 -10.50 3.31
C ALA A 38 -3.77 -9.68 2.11
N GLY A 39 -4.23 -10.02 0.89
CA GLY A 39 -3.88 -9.29 -0.32
C GLY A 39 -4.30 -7.82 -0.28
N GLY A 40 -5.53 -7.55 0.19
CA GLY A 40 -6.06 -6.18 0.32
C GLY A 40 -5.28 -5.33 1.31
N LEU A 41 -4.93 -5.89 2.48
CA LEU A 41 -4.07 -5.22 3.46
C LEU A 41 -2.67 -4.99 2.91
N MET A 42 -2.06 -6.00 2.32
CA MET A 42 -0.71 -5.90 1.76
C MET A 42 -0.63 -4.89 0.60
N GLY A 43 -1.64 -4.78 -0.26
CA GLY A 43 -1.69 -3.77 -1.32
C GLY A 43 -1.60 -2.35 -0.77
N ASN A 44 -2.20 -2.10 0.39
CA ASN A 44 -2.07 -0.82 1.10
C ASN A 44 -0.68 -0.64 1.71
N LEU A 45 -0.15 -1.63 2.41
CA LEU A 45 1.21 -1.58 2.99
C LEU A 45 2.28 -1.40 1.90
N GLN A 46 2.08 -1.99 0.72
CA GLN A 46 2.96 -1.78 -0.43
C GLN A 46 2.94 -0.32 -0.90
N ALA A 47 1.77 0.29 -0.97
CA ALA A 47 1.65 1.71 -1.33
C ALA A 47 2.31 2.64 -0.30
N GLU A 48 2.29 2.28 0.99
CA GLU A 48 2.84 3.11 2.07
C GLU A 48 4.38 2.99 2.19
N SER A 49 4.90 1.78 2.15
CA SER A 49 6.29 1.51 2.54
C SER A 49 7.05 0.59 1.59
N ASN A 50 6.39 0.06 0.58
CA ASN A 50 6.93 -1.04 -0.23
C ASN A 50 7.27 -2.28 0.63
N MET A 51 6.43 -2.58 1.63
CA MET A 51 6.62 -3.64 2.64
C MET A 51 7.92 -3.53 3.45
N ARG A 52 8.51 -2.33 3.54
CA ARG A 52 9.73 -2.13 4.31
C ARG A 52 9.42 -1.68 5.74
N SER A 53 9.91 -2.43 6.71
CA SER A 53 9.82 -2.06 8.13
C SER A 53 10.85 -1.01 8.54
N VAL A 54 11.99 -0.96 7.82
CA VAL A 54 13.05 0.01 8.00
C VAL A 54 12.93 1.08 6.91
N VAL A 55 11.95 1.97 7.06
CA VAL A 55 11.73 3.10 6.15
C VAL A 55 11.07 4.24 6.89
N TYR A 56 11.49 5.46 6.62
CA TYR A 56 10.83 6.69 7.07
C TYR A 56 10.64 7.65 5.90
N GLU A 57 9.79 8.63 6.09
CA GLU A 57 9.35 9.55 5.06
C GLU A 57 10.52 10.29 4.39
N ASN A 58 10.64 10.18 3.07
CA ASN A 58 11.79 10.64 2.28
C ASN A 58 12.16 12.11 2.45
N ARG A 59 11.19 13.00 2.69
CA ARG A 59 11.44 14.44 2.86
C ARG A 59 12.36 14.76 4.06
N TYR A 60 12.51 13.83 5.00
CA TYR A 60 13.36 13.99 6.18
C TYR A 60 14.76 13.38 6.04
N LYS A 61 15.07 12.74 4.92
CA LYS A 61 16.40 12.15 4.63
C LYS A 61 17.57 13.11 4.85
N PRO A 62 17.47 14.40 4.44
CA PRO A 62 18.57 15.35 4.70
C PRO A 62 18.89 15.57 6.18
N LYS A 63 17.93 15.30 7.07
CA LYS A 63 18.10 15.49 8.51
C LYS A 63 18.70 14.26 9.22
N PHE A 64 18.28 13.05 8.83
CA PHE A 64 18.58 11.84 9.58
C PHE A 64 19.47 10.84 8.82
N GLY A 65 19.74 11.06 7.54
CA GLY A 65 20.55 10.15 6.73
C GLY A 65 19.76 8.96 6.17
N SER A 66 20.33 7.76 6.24
CA SER A 66 19.67 6.55 5.75
C SER A 66 18.51 6.11 6.64
N ASP A 67 17.68 5.19 6.12
CA ASP A 67 16.60 4.57 6.91
C ASP A 67 17.15 3.85 8.15
N GLN A 68 18.32 3.20 8.01
CA GLN A 68 18.97 2.50 9.09
C GLN A 68 19.52 3.48 10.16
N ASP A 69 20.12 4.61 9.75
CA ASP A 69 20.60 5.62 10.69
C ASP A 69 19.48 6.13 11.60
N TYR A 70 18.29 6.40 11.02
CA TYR A 70 17.12 6.81 11.80
C TYR A 70 16.69 5.73 12.81
N VAL A 71 16.61 4.47 12.38
CA VAL A 71 16.26 3.34 13.25
C VAL A 71 17.29 3.19 14.38
N ASP A 72 18.58 3.27 14.06
CA ASP A 72 19.66 3.12 15.04
C ASP A 72 19.63 4.23 16.07
N MET A 73 19.40 5.49 15.66
CA MET A 73 19.25 6.61 16.59
C MET A 73 18.06 6.46 17.54
N VAL A 74 16.94 5.93 17.07
CA VAL A 74 15.78 5.67 17.91
C VAL A 74 16.05 4.51 18.87
N ASN A 75 16.60 3.40 18.37
CA ASN A 75 16.86 2.20 19.15
C ASN A 75 17.90 2.41 20.26
N ASN A 76 18.94 3.20 20.00
CA ASN A 76 20.00 3.50 20.98
C ASN A 76 19.68 4.70 21.89
N GLY A 77 18.55 5.39 21.65
CA GLY A 77 18.06 6.50 22.45
C GLY A 77 18.73 7.85 22.16
N SER A 78 19.59 7.96 21.14
CA SER A 78 20.17 9.25 20.74
C SER A 78 19.15 10.17 20.05
N TYR A 79 18.05 9.61 19.51
CA TYR A 79 16.90 10.36 19.03
C TYR A 79 15.65 10.03 19.85
N THR A 80 15.26 10.93 20.73
CA THR A 80 14.17 10.75 21.69
C THR A 80 12.81 11.25 21.20
N ASN A 81 12.78 12.02 20.09
CA ASN A 81 11.56 12.65 19.59
C ASN A 81 10.74 11.79 18.62
N PHE A 82 11.11 10.52 18.43
CA PHE A 82 10.44 9.58 17.50
C PHE A 82 8.92 9.60 17.64
N ARG A 83 8.42 9.61 18.87
CA ARG A 83 6.97 9.52 19.17
C ARG A 83 6.19 10.78 18.79
N LEU A 84 6.85 11.94 18.77
CA LEU A 84 6.25 13.25 18.60
C LEU A 84 6.61 13.92 17.27
N ASP A 85 7.45 13.30 16.45
CA ASP A 85 8.02 13.94 15.26
C ASP A 85 7.08 14.02 14.06
N GLY A 86 5.97 13.28 14.08
CA GLY A 86 5.00 13.26 12.99
C GLY A 86 5.52 12.64 11.68
N ILE A 87 6.71 12.02 11.70
CA ILE A 87 7.33 11.41 10.53
C ILE A 87 6.74 10.02 10.31
N GLY A 88 6.23 9.74 9.11
CA GLY A 88 5.78 8.40 8.73
C GLY A 88 6.91 7.38 8.84
N PHE A 89 6.66 6.24 9.50
CA PHE A 89 7.66 5.21 9.75
C PHE A 89 7.10 3.79 9.59
N GLY A 90 7.91 2.91 9.01
CA GLY A 90 7.68 1.47 8.96
C GLY A 90 6.57 1.05 8.00
N LEU A 91 6.07 -0.18 8.18
CA LEU A 91 5.15 -0.86 7.27
C LEU A 91 3.91 -0.04 6.89
N ALA A 92 3.25 0.59 7.87
CA ALA A 92 2.03 1.39 7.67
C ALA A 92 2.28 2.90 7.79
N GLN A 93 3.51 3.36 7.63
CA GLN A 93 3.91 4.77 7.72
C GLN A 93 3.26 5.50 8.92
N TRP A 94 3.33 4.85 10.11
CA TRP A 94 2.78 5.43 11.33
C TRP A 94 3.35 6.82 11.61
N SER A 95 2.49 7.84 11.67
CA SER A 95 2.86 9.25 11.85
C SER A 95 2.18 9.90 13.05
N PHE A 96 0.99 9.45 13.44
CA PHE A 96 0.26 10.01 14.58
C PHE A 96 0.93 9.67 15.91
N GLU A 97 1.01 10.66 16.80
CA GLU A 97 1.66 10.55 18.12
C GLU A 97 1.23 9.31 18.90
N SER A 98 -0.08 9.09 19.05
CA SER A 98 -0.61 7.95 19.80
C SER A 98 -0.19 6.60 19.21
N ARG A 99 -0.21 6.47 17.90
CA ARG A 99 0.20 5.26 17.20
C ARG A 99 1.72 5.05 17.29
N LYS A 100 2.52 6.10 17.10
CA LYS A 100 3.98 6.05 17.25
C LYS A 100 4.42 5.77 18.68
N GLN A 101 3.72 6.32 19.67
CA GLN A 101 3.95 6.01 21.08
C GLN A 101 3.75 4.51 21.34
N ALA A 102 2.63 3.95 20.90
CA ALA A 102 2.29 2.55 21.09
C ALA A 102 3.26 1.61 20.34
N LEU A 103 3.63 1.96 19.10
CA LEU A 103 4.66 1.24 18.34
C LEU A 103 6.01 1.24 19.07
N TYR A 104 6.43 2.41 19.56
CA TYR A 104 7.69 2.52 20.31
C TYR A 104 7.70 1.68 21.58
N GLU A 105 6.61 1.68 22.34
CA GLU A 105 6.49 0.88 23.56
C GLU A 105 6.50 -0.62 23.25
N LYS A 106 5.79 -1.04 22.22
CA LYS A 106 5.77 -2.43 21.77
C LYS A 106 7.13 -2.89 21.24
N CYS A 107 7.81 -2.05 20.46
CA CYS A 107 9.04 -2.42 19.74
C CYS A 107 10.31 -1.71 20.25
N LYS A 108 10.33 -1.31 21.52
CA LYS A 108 11.45 -0.59 22.12
C LYS A 108 12.78 -1.32 21.91
N GLY A 109 13.76 -0.61 21.35
CA GLY A 109 15.09 -1.13 21.03
C GLY A 109 15.16 -1.95 19.73
N LYS A 110 14.03 -2.15 19.05
CA LYS A 110 13.94 -2.89 17.78
C LYS A 110 12.79 -2.38 16.89
N ILE A 111 12.64 -1.05 16.78
CA ILE A 111 11.51 -0.45 16.04
C ILE A 111 11.49 -0.83 14.57
N GLY A 112 12.62 -1.20 13.95
CA GLY A 112 12.73 -1.65 12.57
C GLY A 112 12.44 -3.15 12.35
N ASP A 113 12.19 -3.91 13.41
CA ASP A 113 11.90 -5.34 13.32
C ASP A 113 10.53 -5.58 12.67
N ILE A 114 10.50 -6.31 11.55
CA ILE A 114 9.28 -6.53 10.76
C ILE A 114 8.21 -7.30 11.55
N TYR A 115 8.62 -8.30 12.33
CA TYR A 115 7.67 -9.10 13.11
C TYR A 115 7.08 -8.29 14.25
N CYS A 116 7.88 -7.45 14.91
CA CYS A 116 7.37 -6.56 15.94
C CYS A 116 6.35 -5.56 15.38
N GLN A 117 6.59 -5.01 14.18
CA GLN A 117 5.65 -4.11 13.52
C GLN A 117 4.38 -4.84 13.08
N LEU A 118 4.47 -6.07 12.59
CA LEU A 118 3.30 -6.89 12.23
C LEU A 118 2.47 -7.26 13.47
N GLU A 119 3.10 -7.62 14.57
CA GLU A 119 2.41 -7.86 15.85
C GLU A 119 1.71 -6.57 16.33
N PHE A 120 2.37 -5.42 16.22
CA PHE A 120 1.78 -4.13 16.58
C PHE A 120 0.59 -3.80 15.67
N LEU A 121 0.71 -3.98 14.37
CA LEU A 121 -0.38 -3.82 13.41
C LEU A 121 -1.61 -4.64 13.81
N MET A 122 -1.43 -5.91 14.19
CA MET A 122 -2.54 -6.75 14.64
C MET A 122 -3.11 -6.33 15.99
N ILE A 123 -2.31 -5.70 16.87
CA ILE A 123 -2.82 -5.10 18.11
C ILE A 123 -3.75 -3.93 17.79
N GLU A 124 -3.37 -3.04 16.86
CA GLU A 124 -4.22 -1.94 16.41
C GLU A 124 -5.53 -2.47 15.80
N PHE A 125 -5.45 -3.47 14.92
CA PHE A 125 -6.65 -4.06 14.31
C PHE A 125 -7.59 -4.69 15.34
N LYS A 126 -7.05 -5.37 16.34
CA LYS A 126 -7.85 -6.01 17.41
C LYS A 126 -8.48 -4.99 18.37
N ASN A 127 -7.87 -3.83 18.56
CA ASN A 127 -8.34 -2.84 19.53
C ASN A 127 -9.21 -1.75 18.88
N ASP A 128 -8.76 -1.23 17.73
CA ASP A 128 -9.29 0.01 17.16
C ASP A 128 -10.04 -0.20 15.82
N PHE A 129 -9.86 -1.38 15.18
CA PHE A 129 -10.41 -1.67 13.85
C PHE A 129 -11.04 -3.08 13.81
N THR A 130 -11.80 -3.44 14.84
CA THR A 130 -12.38 -4.80 15.00
C THR A 130 -13.27 -5.22 13.84
N ASP A 131 -14.15 -4.34 13.36
CA ASP A 131 -15.06 -4.63 12.26
C ASP A 131 -14.29 -4.83 10.93
N LEU A 132 -13.25 -4.02 10.71
CA LEU A 132 -12.37 -4.18 9.56
C LEU A 132 -11.61 -5.51 9.64
N LEU A 133 -11.09 -5.86 10.81
CA LEU A 133 -10.39 -7.13 11.02
C LEU A 133 -11.30 -8.33 10.74
N GLU A 134 -12.55 -8.29 11.23
CA GLU A 134 -13.53 -9.36 10.99
C GLU A 134 -13.83 -9.49 9.49
N MET A 135 -14.00 -8.37 8.81
CA MET A 135 -14.20 -8.36 7.36
C MET A 135 -12.99 -8.97 6.62
N LEU A 136 -11.75 -8.60 6.99
CA LEU A 136 -10.53 -9.17 6.40
C LEU A 136 -10.35 -10.67 6.68
N LYS A 137 -11.01 -11.19 7.72
CA LYS A 137 -11.00 -12.63 8.07
C LYS A 137 -12.11 -13.42 7.37
N THR A 138 -13.12 -12.77 6.84
CA THR A 138 -14.30 -13.46 6.30
C THR A 138 -14.58 -13.18 4.83
N SER A 139 -14.23 -11.98 4.33
CA SER A 139 -14.47 -11.61 2.93
C SER A 139 -13.49 -12.30 1.97
N ASN A 140 -14.03 -12.70 0.81
CA ASN A 140 -13.24 -13.16 -0.34
C ASN A 140 -13.18 -12.12 -1.47
N ASP A 141 -13.71 -10.92 -1.25
CA ASP A 141 -13.66 -9.81 -2.20
C ASP A 141 -12.38 -8.99 -1.98
N LEU A 142 -11.39 -9.19 -2.85
CA LEU A 142 -10.12 -8.50 -2.79
C LEU A 142 -10.27 -6.97 -2.94
N TYR A 143 -11.18 -6.52 -3.82
CA TYR A 143 -11.40 -5.10 -4.04
C TYR A 143 -11.99 -4.46 -2.78
N GLU A 144 -13.04 -5.06 -2.22
CA GLU A 144 -13.64 -4.59 -0.98
C GLU A 144 -12.60 -4.52 0.16
N CYS A 145 -11.83 -5.59 0.36
CA CYS A 145 -10.76 -5.62 1.36
C CYS A 145 -9.74 -4.49 1.16
N THR A 146 -9.31 -4.27 -0.09
CA THR A 146 -8.34 -3.21 -0.41
C THR A 146 -8.89 -1.82 -0.08
N ILE A 147 -10.13 -1.54 -0.51
CA ILE A 147 -10.74 -0.21 -0.34
C ILE A 147 -11.06 0.05 1.13
N LYS A 148 -11.55 -0.94 1.85
CA LYS A 148 -11.86 -0.78 3.29
C LYS A 148 -10.61 -0.52 4.12
N VAL A 149 -9.48 -1.18 3.84
CA VAL A 149 -8.20 -0.84 4.49
C VAL A 149 -7.79 0.60 4.18
N MET A 150 -7.87 1.02 2.91
CA MET A 150 -7.54 2.39 2.49
C MET A 150 -8.38 3.45 3.21
N THR A 151 -9.70 3.21 3.34
CA THR A 151 -10.62 4.20 3.90
C THR A 151 -10.64 4.21 5.43
N ASP A 152 -10.62 3.05 6.05
CA ASP A 152 -10.89 2.91 7.47
C ASP A 152 -9.59 2.93 8.30
N PHE A 153 -8.51 2.31 7.78
CA PHE A 153 -7.23 2.19 8.49
C PHE A 153 -6.23 3.29 8.08
N GLU A 154 -5.92 3.42 6.77
CA GLU A 154 -4.93 4.39 6.29
C GLU A 154 -5.46 5.83 6.32
N ARG A 155 -6.74 6.04 6.04
CA ARG A 155 -7.40 7.35 6.05
C ARG A 155 -6.62 8.39 5.24
N SER A 156 -6.21 8.03 4.02
CA SER A 156 -5.31 8.80 3.16
C SER A 156 -5.79 10.22 2.82
N GLY A 157 -7.07 10.52 3.06
CA GLY A 157 -7.70 11.79 2.71
C GLY A 157 -8.00 11.97 1.22
N ASP A 158 -7.40 11.17 0.36
CA ASP A 158 -7.71 11.05 -1.08
C ASP A 158 -8.44 9.73 -1.32
N TYR A 159 -9.66 9.83 -1.85
CA TYR A 159 -10.52 8.70 -2.19
C TYR A 159 -10.81 8.63 -3.68
N SER A 160 -9.95 9.26 -4.50
CA SER A 160 -10.06 9.22 -5.97
C SER A 160 -10.04 7.80 -6.51
N GLU A 161 -10.75 7.56 -7.61
CA GLU A 161 -10.74 6.26 -8.28
C GLU A 161 -9.33 5.87 -8.76
N SER A 162 -8.50 6.84 -9.11
CA SER A 162 -7.10 6.57 -9.48
C SER A 162 -6.31 5.96 -8.32
N LEU A 163 -6.47 6.49 -7.09
CA LEU A 163 -5.78 5.95 -5.92
C LEU A 163 -6.34 4.58 -5.52
N LYS A 164 -7.66 4.40 -5.56
CA LYS A 164 -8.31 3.09 -5.34
C LYS A 164 -7.77 2.03 -6.30
N ASN A 165 -7.74 2.36 -7.60
CA ASN A 165 -7.24 1.47 -8.64
C ASN A 165 -5.76 1.16 -8.49
N PHE A 166 -4.95 2.14 -8.11
CA PHE A 166 -3.53 1.93 -7.83
C PHE A 166 -3.34 0.91 -6.69
N ARG A 167 -3.99 1.12 -5.54
CA ARG A 167 -3.90 0.20 -4.39
C ARG A 167 -4.46 -1.19 -4.72
N TYR A 168 -5.57 -1.24 -5.45
CA TYR A 168 -6.14 -2.51 -5.90
C TYR A 168 -5.21 -3.26 -6.87
N THR A 169 -4.53 -2.55 -7.77
CA THR A 169 -3.54 -3.17 -8.66
C THR A 169 -2.40 -3.82 -7.88
N LEU A 170 -1.89 -3.13 -6.85
CA LEU A 170 -0.88 -3.70 -5.96
C LEU A 170 -1.41 -4.93 -5.23
N ALA A 171 -2.60 -4.84 -4.65
CA ALA A 171 -3.26 -5.95 -3.97
C ALA A 171 -3.46 -7.16 -4.89
N LYS A 172 -3.87 -6.93 -6.15
CA LYS A 172 -4.09 -7.97 -7.16
C LYS A 172 -2.79 -8.68 -7.54
N ASN A 173 -1.69 -7.93 -7.71
CA ASN A 173 -0.38 -8.52 -8.01
C ASN A 173 0.07 -9.44 -6.87
N ILE A 174 -0.03 -8.99 -5.63
CA ILE A 174 0.31 -9.77 -4.43
C ILE A 174 -0.60 -11.00 -4.32
N TYR A 175 -1.91 -10.82 -4.49
CA TYR A 175 -2.85 -11.93 -4.45
C TYR A 175 -2.50 -13.01 -5.50
N ASN A 176 -2.25 -12.62 -6.74
CA ASN A 176 -1.91 -13.55 -7.82
C ASN A 176 -0.57 -14.27 -7.58
N GLU A 177 0.36 -13.64 -6.88
CA GLU A 177 1.66 -14.25 -6.55
C GLU A 177 1.56 -15.27 -5.42
N PHE A 178 0.77 -14.97 -4.37
CA PHE A 178 0.80 -15.72 -3.12
C PHE A 178 -0.42 -16.59 -2.87
N SER A 179 -1.56 -16.37 -3.56
CA SER A 179 -2.75 -17.19 -3.35
C SER A 179 -2.63 -18.56 -4.03
N SER A 180 -3.30 -19.55 -3.46
CA SER A 180 -3.43 -20.88 -4.05
C SER A 180 -4.34 -20.92 -5.30
N SER A 181 -5.17 -19.89 -5.45
CA SER A 181 -6.08 -19.68 -6.58
C SER A 181 -5.96 -18.23 -7.05
N PRO A 182 -5.00 -17.92 -7.94
CA PRO A 182 -4.86 -16.59 -8.50
C PRO A 182 -6.18 -16.11 -9.12
N ILE A 183 -6.46 -14.81 -9.02
CA ILE A 183 -7.64 -14.21 -9.63
C ILE A 183 -7.49 -14.34 -11.15
N ASP A 184 -8.41 -15.10 -11.77
CA ASP A 184 -8.51 -15.13 -13.23
C ASP A 184 -8.75 -13.72 -13.74
N ASP A 185 -8.03 -13.37 -14.78
CA ASP A 185 -8.04 -12.02 -15.39
C ASP A 185 -9.36 -11.70 -16.11
N ASP A 186 -10.39 -12.56 -15.97
CA ASP A 186 -11.72 -12.38 -16.55
C ASP A 186 -12.58 -11.32 -15.82
N ASP A 187 -12.20 -10.88 -14.61
CA ASP A 187 -12.71 -9.62 -14.05
C ASP A 187 -11.85 -8.43 -14.53
N LYS A 188 -11.41 -8.50 -15.80
CA LYS A 188 -10.81 -7.40 -16.51
C LYS A 188 -11.89 -6.36 -16.82
N ARG A 189 -12.19 -5.53 -15.86
CA ARG A 189 -12.56 -4.17 -16.25
C ARG A 189 -11.33 -3.62 -16.97
N LYS A 190 -11.39 -3.60 -18.31
CA LYS A 190 -10.35 -2.97 -19.10
C LYS A 190 -10.14 -1.57 -18.55
N THR A 191 -8.92 -1.21 -18.26
CA THR A 191 -8.59 0.15 -17.83
C THR A 191 -7.71 0.83 -18.85
N TYR A 192 -7.75 2.14 -18.86
CA TYR A 192 -6.88 2.97 -19.67
C TYR A 192 -6.32 4.10 -18.81
N MET A 193 -5.02 4.29 -18.87
CA MET A 193 -4.35 5.42 -18.23
C MET A 193 -4.33 6.59 -19.20
N ILE A 194 -4.99 7.68 -18.85
CA ILE A 194 -5.02 8.92 -19.63
C ILE A 194 -3.59 9.41 -19.85
N GLN A 195 -3.22 9.61 -21.11
CA GLN A 195 -1.94 10.15 -21.52
C GLN A 195 -2.02 11.67 -21.68
N ASP A 196 -0.85 12.31 -21.71
CA ASP A 196 -0.78 13.74 -21.98
C ASP A 196 -1.35 14.05 -23.36
N GLY A 197 -2.30 15.01 -23.43
CA GLY A 197 -3.03 15.37 -24.64
C GLY A 197 -4.25 14.51 -24.96
N ASP A 198 -4.60 13.51 -24.16
CA ASP A 198 -5.85 12.76 -24.35
C ASP A 198 -7.07 13.63 -24.02
N THR A 199 -8.15 13.33 -24.75
CA THR A 199 -9.51 13.81 -24.42
C THR A 199 -10.41 12.61 -24.17
N LEU A 200 -11.44 12.76 -23.35
CA LEU A 200 -12.37 11.66 -23.08
C LEU A 200 -13.08 11.18 -24.36
N SER A 201 -13.35 12.09 -25.29
CA SER A 201 -13.91 11.76 -26.62
C SER A 201 -12.92 10.97 -27.47
N GLY A 202 -11.64 11.31 -27.44
CA GLY A 202 -10.59 10.56 -28.13
C GLY A 202 -10.44 9.14 -27.56
N VAL A 203 -10.48 9.01 -26.25
CA VAL A 203 -10.46 7.70 -25.58
C VAL A 203 -11.72 6.89 -25.91
N ALA A 204 -12.90 7.50 -25.89
CA ALA A 204 -14.15 6.84 -26.25
C ALA A 204 -14.08 6.28 -27.70
N ALA A 205 -13.62 7.08 -28.65
CA ALA A 205 -13.44 6.66 -30.04
C ALA A 205 -12.41 5.53 -30.19
N LYS A 206 -11.28 5.62 -29.45
CA LYS A 206 -10.21 4.62 -29.46
C LYS A 206 -10.67 3.24 -28.98
N PHE A 207 -11.59 3.19 -28.02
CA PHE A 207 -12.06 1.95 -27.41
C PHE A 207 -13.48 1.55 -27.82
N GLY A 208 -14.09 2.25 -28.80
CA GLY A 208 -15.39 1.89 -29.38
C GLY A 208 -16.55 2.07 -28.42
N THR A 209 -16.47 3.08 -27.55
CA THR A 209 -17.50 3.43 -26.56
C THR A 209 -17.95 4.88 -26.71
N THR A 210 -18.77 5.38 -25.80
CA THR A 210 -19.24 6.78 -25.79
C THR A 210 -18.69 7.53 -24.60
N VAL A 211 -18.64 8.86 -24.70
CA VAL A 211 -18.23 9.73 -23.60
C VAL A 211 -19.17 9.57 -22.40
N GLU A 212 -20.48 9.45 -22.67
CA GLU A 212 -21.51 9.26 -21.65
C GLU A 212 -21.29 7.97 -20.86
N GLU A 213 -20.95 6.87 -21.55
CA GLU A 213 -20.67 5.60 -20.90
C GLU A 213 -19.38 5.67 -20.07
N LEU A 214 -18.31 6.28 -20.59
CA LEU A 214 -17.08 6.51 -19.82
C LEU A 214 -17.33 7.39 -18.59
N CYS A 215 -18.14 8.45 -18.72
CA CYS A 215 -18.52 9.28 -17.57
C CYS A 215 -19.30 8.47 -16.55
N ARG A 216 -20.28 7.67 -17.00
CA ARG A 216 -21.15 6.88 -16.12
C ARG A 216 -20.37 5.86 -15.29
N ILE A 217 -19.49 5.07 -15.93
CA ILE A 217 -18.75 3.99 -15.26
C ILE A 217 -17.58 4.49 -14.41
N ASN A 218 -17.12 5.76 -14.63
CA ASN A 218 -16.01 6.37 -13.93
C ASN A 218 -16.43 7.51 -12.98
N ASN A 219 -17.73 7.78 -12.84
CA ASN A 219 -18.27 8.90 -12.07
C ASN A 219 -17.63 10.25 -12.43
N ILE A 220 -17.39 10.48 -13.73
CA ILE A 220 -16.85 11.75 -14.25
C ILE A 220 -18.01 12.72 -14.42
N GLU A 221 -18.05 13.77 -13.62
CA GLU A 221 -19.12 14.79 -13.66
C GLU A 221 -18.97 15.73 -14.87
N ASP A 222 -17.73 16.16 -15.17
CA ASP A 222 -17.44 16.98 -16.34
C ASP A 222 -16.51 16.24 -17.30
N PRO A 223 -17.00 15.85 -18.51
CA PRO A 223 -16.22 15.12 -19.49
C PRO A 223 -15.01 15.90 -20.05
N ASN A 224 -14.95 17.22 -19.81
CA ASN A 224 -13.84 18.05 -20.22
C ASN A 224 -12.69 18.08 -19.20
N ILE A 225 -12.91 17.49 -18.02
CA ILE A 225 -11.93 17.49 -16.92
C ILE A 225 -11.42 16.06 -16.71
N ILE A 226 -10.31 15.74 -17.37
CA ILE A 226 -9.52 14.52 -17.14
C ILE A 226 -8.04 14.90 -16.98
N TYR A 227 -7.29 14.07 -16.28
CA TYR A 227 -5.90 14.37 -15.95
C TYR A 227 -4.96 13.29 -16.52
N SER A 228 -3.80 13.72 -17.02
CA SER A 228 -2.73 12.79 -17.39
C SER A 228 -2.35 11.92 -16.16
N GLY A 229 -2.22 10.60 -16.37
CA GLY A 229 -2.03 9.62 -15.30
C GLY A 229 -3.31 9.13 -14.62
N GLN A 230 -4.47 9.74 -14.90
CA GLN A 230 -5.76 9.23 -14.42
C GLN A 230 -6.06 7.88 -15.07
N VAL A 231 -6.44 6.89 -14.24
CA VAL A 231 -6.88 5.58 -14.73
C VAL A 231 -8.41 5.58 -14.82
N ILE A 232 -8.94 5.23 -15.99
CA ILE A 232 -10.37 5.09 -16.24
C ILE A 232 -10.72 3.66 -16.63
N TYR A 233 -11.90 3.20 -16.21
CA TYR A 233 -12.49 1.94 -16.66
C TYR A 233 -13.02 2.09 -18.08
N LEU A 234 -12.87 1.02 -18.83
CA LEU A 234 -13.47 0.85 -20.15
C LEU A 234 -14.62 -0.16 -20.08
N PRO A 235 -15.67 -0.02 -20.88
CA PRO A 235 -16.76 -0.99 -20.94
C PRO A 235 -16.34 -2.33 -21.54
#